data_93cd41da3da6376948d468ad28ee2885
#
_entry.id   93cd41da3da6376948d468ad28ee2885
#
_cell.length_a   1.000
_cell.length_b   1.000
_cell.length_c   1.000
_cell.angle_alpha   90.00
_cell.angle_beta   90.00
_cell.angle_gamma   90.00
#
_symmetry.space_group_name_H-M   'P 1'
#
loop_
_entity.id
_entity.type
_entity.pdbx_description
1 polymer ?
#
loop_
_entity_poly.entity_id
_entity_poly.type
_entity_poly.pdbx_seq_one_letter_code
_entity_poly.pdbx_strand_id
1 'polypeptide(L)'
;MKRVYMIICGALLLGAPAMAQTDLRMKQPDLHTTEFFDPTAKKKAEPYKFSTDWRVEAGYVQWDERVLDTTTVYQHGMRLGATVDLNLPHNFSVQTGALATLTYGVDDQHWRSMTAEHAQKEVLKHHIVQLQLTIPARVYYKVTLWKELRLFFFAGPQLQLGLTNYDIIDNQTSADVTAWLEQNNILTTNHDRYVEKEIYRTNIQFGLGGGIEWDRYRLQSGYDFGLNNLMRTPVVAKQKMHQWGWMVTFSYKL
;
A
#
# COMPACT_ATOMS: atom_id res chain seq x y z
N MET A 1 21.63 5.07 -5.05
CA MET A 1 20.54 4.07 -5.04
C MET A 1 19.23 4.54 -5.70
N LYS A 2 19.00 5.83 -5.96
CA LYS A 2 17.76 6.35 -6.61
C LYS A 2 17.56 5.96 -8.10
N ARG A 3 18.59 5.46 -8.78
CA ARG A 3 18.53 5.19 -10.24
C ARG A 3 18.08 3.77 -10.63
N VAL A 4 18.10 2.82 -9.70
CA VAL A 4 17.77 1.41 -9.99
C VAL A 4 16.25 1.16 -10.04
N TYR A 5 15.47 1.91 -9.26
CA TYR A 5 14.03 1.71 -9.18
C TYR A 5 13.25 2.19 -10.42
N MET A 6 13.79 3.17 -11.15
CA MET A 6 13.15 3.66 -12.39
C MET A 6 13.26 2.68 -13.56
N ILE A 7 14.22 1.77 -13.53
CA ILE A 7 14.47 0.83 -14.64
C ILE A 7 13.48 -0.35 -14.59
N ILE A 8 13.07 -0.80 -13.40
CA ILE A 8 12.13 -1.93 -13.26
C ILE A 8 10.70 -1.54 -13.66
N CYS A 9 10.25 -0.34 -13.31
CA CYS A 9 8.94 0.17 -13.77
C CYS A 9 8.93 0.49 -15.28
N GLY A 10 10.04 0.95 -15.84
CA GLY A 10 10.16 1.24 -17.27
C GLY A 10 10.17 -0.01 -18.15
N ALA A 11 10.76 -1.10 -17.68
CA ALA A 11 10.83 -2.37 -18.43
C ALA A 11 9.48 -3.08 -18.55
N LEU A 12 8.58 -2.91 -17.57
CA LEU A 12 7.22 -3.45 -17.60
C LEU A 12 6.29 -2.67 -18.56
N LEU A 13 6.60 -1.39 -18.83
CA LEU A 13 5.79 -0.56 -19.73
C LEU A 13 6.25 -0.60 -21.19
N LEU A 14 7.52 -0.92 -21.46
CA LEU A 14 8.08 -0.93 -22.81
C LEU A 14 7.99 -2.29 -23.52
N GLY A 15 7.67 -3.38 -22.82
CA GLY A 15 7.46 -4.72 -23.40
C GLY A 15 6.07 -4.95 -24.01
N ALA A 16 5.11 -4.08 -23.80
CA ALA A 16 3.73 -4.25 -24.24
C ALA A 16 3.44 -3.99 -25.73
N PRO A 17 4.16 -3.12 -26.47
CA PRO A 17 3.73 -2.81 -27.84
C PRO A 17 4.14 -3.83 -28.90
N ALA A 18 5.09 -4.73 -28.61
CA ALA A 18 5.59 -5.66 -29.63
C ALA A 18 4.75 -6.94 -29.84
N MET A 19 3.88 -7.29 -28.86
CA MET A 19 3.02 -8.48 -28.98
C MET A 19 1.57 -8.17 -29.41
N ALA A 20 1.18 -6.91 -29.48
CA ALA A 20 -0.18 -6.51 -29.82
C ALA A 20 -0.45 -6.42 -31.34
N GLN A 21 0.55 -6.65 -32.20
CA GLN A 21 0.38 -6.41 -33.65
C GLN A 21 0.09 -7.66 -34.48
N THR A 22 0.01 -8.87 -33.92
CA THR A 22 -0.10 -10.07 -34.76
C THR A 22 -1.47 -10.73 -34.84
N ASP A 23 -2.51 -10.33 -34.12
CA ASP A 23 -3.81 -11.01 -34.20
C ASP A 23 -5.05 -10.11 -34.05
N LEU A 24 -5.00 -8.88 -34.56
CA LEU A 24 -6.21 -8.09 -34.85
C LEU A 24 -6.82 -8.49 -36.21
N ARG A 25 -6.87 -9.78 -36.54
CA ARG A 25 -7.89 -10.25 -37.47
C ARG A 25 -9.20 -10.28 -36.69
N MET A 26 -9.90 -9.15 -36.66
CA MET A 26 -11.34 -9.18 -36.43
C MET A 26 -11.89 -10.23 -37.39
N LYS A 27 -12.46 -11.32 -36.88
CA LYS A 27 -13.38 -12.13 -37.64
C LYS A 27 -14.43 -11.16 -38.15
N GLN A 28 -14.41 -10.88 -39.46
CA GLN A 28 -15.53 -10.23 -40.09
C GLN A 28 -16.76 -11.06 -39.72
N PRO A 29 -17.82 -10.46 -39.18
CA PRO A 29 -19.05 -11.19 -38.97
C PRO A 29 -19.46 -11.76 -40.32
N ASP A 30 -19.75 -13.06 -40.38
CA ASP A 30 -20.27 -13.73 -41.55
C ASP A 30 -21.55 -13.00 -41.97
N LEU A 31 -21.47 -12.21 -43.04
CA LEU A 31 -22.54 -11.40 -43.59
C LEU A 31 -23.62 -12.26 -44.30
N HIS A 32 -23.60 -13.58 -44.13
CA HIS A 32 -24.53 -14.49 -44.81
C HIS A 32 -25.60 -15.11 -43.92
N THR A 33 -25.64 -14.82 -42.65
CA THR A 33 -26.82 -15.12 -41.84
C THR A 33 -27.76 -13.91 -41.87
N THR A 34 -28.67 -13.88 -42.87
CA THR A 34 -29.90 -13.11 -42.75
C THR A 34 -30.76 -13.71 -41.65
N GLU A 35 -30.34 -13.62 -40.42
CA GLU A 35 -31.26 -13.68 -39.29
C GLU A 35 -32.10 -12.39 -39.38
N PHE A 36 -33.33 -12.56 -39.87
CA PHE A 36 -34.34 -11.53 -39.79
C PHE A 36 -34.34 -10.94 -38.40
N PHE A 37 -34.00 -9.68 -38.32
CA PHE A 37 -34.04 -8.91 -37.11
C PHE A 37 -35.49 -8.92 -36.63
N ASP A 38 -35.83 -9.81 -35.70
CA ASP A 38 -37.10 -9.74 -34.99
C ASP A 38 -36.99 -8.64 -33.94
N PRO A 39 -37.53 -7.42 -34.18
CA PRO A 39 -37.41 -6.33 -33.22
C PRO A 39 -38.21 -6.59 -31.94
N THR A 40 -38.98 -7.68 -31.88
CA THR A 40 -39.77 -8.06 -30.69
C THR A 40 -39.09 -9.10 -29.83
N ALA A 41 -38.03 -9.74 -30.33
CA ALA A 41 -37.23 -10.65 -29.55
C ALA A 41 -36.36 -9.83 -28.56
N LYS A 42 -36.97 -9.25 -27.55
CA LYS A 42 -36.25 -8.82 -26.34
C LYS A 42 -35.57 -10.06 -25.76
N LYS A 43 -34.28 -10.27 -26.11
CA LYS A 43 -33.42 -11.18 -25.33
C LYS A 43 -33.65 -10.80 -23.87
N LYS A 44 -34.39 -11.62 -23.13
CA LYS A 44 -34.47 -11.49 -21.68
C LYS A 44 -33.03 -11.47 -21.21
N ALA A 45 -32.53 -10.31 -20.79
CA ALA A 45 -31.23 -10.20 -20.19
C ALA A 45 -31.22 -11.20 -19.03
N GLU A 46 -30.39 -12.24 -19.15
CA GLU A 46 -30.24 -13.17 -18.05
C GLU A 46 -29.83 -12.38 -16.82
N PRO A 47 -30.47 -12.64 -15.66
CA PRO A 47 -30.12 -11.92 -14.45
C PRO A 47 -28.64 -12.15 -14.17
N TYR A 48 -27.89 -11.08 -14.00
CA TYR A 48 -26.46 -11.15 -13.70
C TYR A 48 -26.27 -11.95 -12.41
N LYS A 49 -25.48 -13.04 -12.49
CA LYS A 49 -25.10 -13.82 -11.32
C LYS A 49 -23.86 -13.19 -10.69
N PHE A 50 -24.03 -12.63 -9.51
CA PHE A 50 -22.89 -12.22 -8.69
C PHE A 50 -22.03 -13.45 -8.36
N SER A 51 -20.73 -13.34 -8.56
CA SER A 51 -19.77 -14.37 -8.15
C SER A 51 -18.76 -13.76 -7.20
N THR A 52 -18.28 -14.60 -6.29
CA THR A 52 -17.27 -14.22 -5.31
C THR A 52 -16.05 -15.09 -5.49
N ASP A 53 -14.89 -14.48 -5.46
CA ASP A 53 -13.60 -15.16 -5.52
C ASP A 53 -12.82 -14.89 -4.25
N TRP A 54 -12.58 -15.91 -3.47
CA TRP A 54 -11.73 -15.83 -2.28
C TRP A 54 -10.26 -15.94 -2.68
N ARG A 55 -9.42 -15.13 -2.04
CA ARG A 55 -7.98 -15.11 -2.30
C ARG A 55 -7.20 -15.07 -1.01
N VAL A 56 -6.06 -15.73 -1.00
CA VAL A 56 -5.01 -15.54 0.00
C VAL A 56 -3.96 -14.64 -0.63
N GLU A 57 -3.51 -13.62 0.11
CA GLU A 57 -2.53 -12.65 -0.37
C GLU A 57 -1.30 -12.65 0.53
N ALA A 58 -0.12 -12.58 -0.09
CA ALA A 58 1.15 -12.34 0.58
C ALA A 58 1.96 -11.33 -0.24
N GLY A 59 2.70 -10.47 0.45
CA GLY A 59 3.46 -9.46 -0.28
C GLY A 59 4.41 -8.65 0.58
N TYR A 60 5.14 -7.79 -0.10
CA TYR A 60 6.05 -6.82 0.47
C TYR A 60 5.42 -5.44 0.45
N VAL A 61 5.70 -4.66 1.48
CA VAL A 61 5.30 -3.27 1.61
C VAL A 61 6.48 -2.41 2.02
N GLN A 62 6.51 -1.19 1.54
CA GLN A 62 7.39 -0.14 2.03
C GLN A 62 6.52 1.05 2.40
N TRP A 63 6.59 1.47 3.65
CA TRP A 63 5.92 2.65 4.15
C TRP A 63 6.90 3.80 4.36
N ASP A 64 6.49 5.00 4.00
CA ASP A 64 7.18 6.25 4.26
C ASP A 64 6.35 7.03 5.28
N GLU A 65 6.79 7.10 6.52
CA GLU A 65 6.22 8.04 7.50
C GLU A 65 6.86 9.40 7.27
N ARG A 66 6.06 10.35 6.82
CA ARG A 66 6.51 11.73 6.56
C ARG A 66 5.94 12.66 7.59
N VAL A 67 6.82 13.22 8.38
CA VAL A 67 6.53 14.39 9.21
C VAL A 67 6.82 15.61 8.35
N LEU A 68 5.79 16.42 8.07
CA LEU A 68 5.93 17.61 7.22
C LEU A 68 7.07 18.49 7.75
N ASP A 69 8.00 18.82 6.83
CA ASP A 69 9.15 19.69 6.97
C ASP A 69 10.35 19.15 7.77
N THR A 70 10.36 17.88 8.21
CA THR A 70 11.50 17.39 9.00
C THR A 70 12.14 16.09 8.52
N THR A 71 11.43 14.98 8.62
CA THR A 71 12.03 13.66 8.40
C THR A 71 11.09 12.70 7.66
N THR A 72 11.68 11.79 6.92
CA THR A 72 10.97 10.64 6.35
C THR A 72 11.59 9.37 6.90
N VAL A 73 10.80 8.59 7.61
CA VAL A 73 11.20 7.27 8.09
C VAL A 73 10.71 6.22 7.12
N TYR A 74 11.63 5.44 6.59
CA TYR A 74 11.31 4.33 5.69
C TYR A 74 11.14 3.05 6.49
N GLN A 75 9.98 2.43 6.36
CA GLN A 75 9.68 1.14 6.97
C GLN A 75 9.47 0.10 5.87
N HIS A 76 10.06 -1.08 6.05
CA HIS A 76 9.94 -2.20 5.13
C HIS A 76 9.24 -3.35 5.84
N GLY A 77 8.42 -4.10 5.13
CA GLY A 77 7.69 -5.16 5.78
C GLY A 77 6.99 -6.14 4.87
N MET A 78 6.25 -7.02 5.50
CA MET A 78 5.48 -8.06 4.86
C MET A 78 3.99 -7.90 5.17
N ARG A 79 3.17 -8.26 4.20
CA ARG A 79 1.71 -8.27 4.30
C ARG A 79 1.21 -9.68 4.00
N LEU A 80 0.26 -10.15 4.82
CA LEU A 80 -0.39 -11.45 4.64
C LEU A 80 -1.87 -11.35 5.02
N GLY A 81 -2.74 -12.03 4.30
CA GLY A 81 -4.15 -12.11 4.66
C GLY A 81 -5.05 -12.74 3.62
N ALA A 82 -6.34 -12.51 3.78
CA ALA A 82 -7.35 -13.01 2.87
C ALA A 82 -8.25 -11.88 2.37
N THR A 83 -8.61 -11.97 1.10
CA THR A 83 -9.49 -11.02 0.43
C THR A 83 -10.59 -11.75 -0.33
N VAL A 84 -11.66 -11.06 -0.61
CA VAL A 84 -12.76 -11.51 -1.44
C VAL A 84 -13.03 -10.49 -2.53
N ASP A 85 -13.05 -10.95 -3.77
CA ASP A 85 -13.46 -10.18 -4.94
C ASP A 85 -14.94 -10.44 -5.20
N LEU A 86 -15.76 -9.40 -5.20
CA LEU A 86 -17.14 -9.41 -5.66
C LEU A 86 -17.14 -9.04 -7.14
N ASN A 87 -17.32 -10.02 -8.02
CA ASN A 87 -17.31 -9.76 -9.45
C ASN A 87 -18.61 -9.09 -9.89
N LEU A 88 -18.48 -7.99 -10.63
CA LEU A 88 -19.54 -7.16 -11.14
C LEU A 88 -19.61 -7.25 -12.69
N PRO A 89 -20.71 -6.81 -13.30
CA PRO A 89 -20.81 -6.69 -14.76
C PRO A 89 -19.69 -5.82 -15.36
N HIS A 90 -19.44 -5.97 -16.66
CA HIS A 90 -18.53 -5.13 -17.44
C HIS A 90 -17.07 -5.16 -16.96
N ASN A 91 -16.60 -6.34 -16.49
CA ASN A 91 -15.22 -6.56 -16.05
C ASN A 91 -14.80 -5.80 -14.78
N PHE A 92 -15.73 -5.29 -14.02
CA PHE A 92 -15.48 -4.70 -12.73
C PHE A 92 -15.50 -5.76 -11.61
N SER A 93 -14.76 -5.52 -10.56
CA SER A 93 -14.91 -6.22 -9.29
C SER A 93 -14.61 -5.29 -8.12
N VAL A 94 -15.20 -5.56 -6.98
CA VAL A 94 -14.89 -4.88 -5.71
C VAL A 94 -14.19 -5.87 -4.81
N GLN A 95 -13.03 -5.49 -4.31
CA GLN A 95 -12.25 -6.29 -3.35
C GLN A 95 -12.39 -5.71 -1.96
N THR A 96 -12.62 -6.60 -0.99
CA THR A 96 -12.47 -6.31 0.43
C THR A 96 -11.82 -7.50 1.14
N GLY A 97 -11.47 -7.36 2.41
CA GLY A 97 -10.83 -8.42 3.17
C GLY A 97 -10.10 -7.91 4.39
N ALA A 98 -9.17 -8.73 4.88
CA ALA A 98 -8.34 -8.41 6.03
C ALA A 98 -6.89 -8.83 5.77
N LEU A 99 -5.98 -7.90 5.88
CA LEU A 99 -4.55 -8.07 5.62
C LEU A 99 -3.76 -7.59 6.85
N ALA A 100 -3.03 -8.49 7.48
CA ALA A 100 -2.06 -8.14 8.53
C ALA A 100 -0.77 -7.68 7.86
N THR A 101 -0.21 -6.58 8.34
CA THR A 101 1.04 -6.00 7.84
C THR A 101 1.98 -5.78 9.01
N LEU A 102 3.19 -6.36 8.92
CA LEU A 102 4.27 -6.16 9.87
C LEU A 102 5.38 -5.38 9.17
N THR A 103 5.78 -4.26 9.74
CA THR A 103 6.86 -3.41 9.21
C THR A 103 7.92 -3.13 10.24
N TYR A 104 9.12 -2.87 9.76
CA TYR A 104 10.28 -2.45 10.53
C TYR A 104 10.96 -1.27 9.83
N GLY A 105 11.34 -0.27 10.60
CA GLY A 105 12.08 0.90 10.13
C GLY A 105 13.10 1.38 11.13
N VAL A 106 14.05 2.16 10.67
CA VAL A 106 15.07 2.80 11.51
C VAL A 106 15.07 4.29 11.22
N ASP A 107 15.03 5.08 12.27
CA ASP A 107 15.20 6.53 12.23
C ASP A 107 16.39 6.91 13.11
N ASP A 108 17.40 7.53 12.53
CA ASP A 108 18.58 8.01 13.22
C ASP A 108 18.45 9.52 13.47
N GLN A 109 18.09 9.89 14.69
CA GLN A 109 18.05 11.30 15.10
C GLN A 109 19.41 11.72 15.66
N HIS A 110 20.01 12.72 15.05
CA HIS A 110 21.31 13.24 15.43
C HIS A 110 21.18 14.53 16.23
N TRP A 111 21.62 14.51 17.47
CA TRP A 111 21.66 15.66 18.35
C TRP A 111 23.11 16.16 18.50
N ARG A 112 23.28 17.47 18.62
CA ARG A 112 24.56 18.05 18.97
C ARG A 112 24.53 18.44 20.44
N SER A 113 25.55 18.03 21.20
CA SER A 113 25.73 18.48 22.57
C SER A 113 25.77 20.02 22.63
N MET A 114 25.02 20.59 23.54
CA MET A 114 24.98 22.05 23.74
C MET A 114 26.20 22.59 24.48
N THR A 115 27.07 21.76 25.01
CA THR A 115 28.31 22.18 25.67
C THR A 115 29.37 22.51 24.63
N ALA A 116 29.77 23.78 24.58
CA ALA A 116 30.63 24.35 23.54
C ALA A 116 32.06 23.75 23.45
N GLU A 117 32.50 22.97 24.42
CA GLU A 117 33.87 22.45 24.45
C GLU A 117 34.07 21.09 23.75
N HIS A 118 33.01 20.30 23.55
CA HIS A 118 33.11 19.01 22.85
C HIS A 118 31.84 18.80 22.03
N ALA A 119 31.83 19.27 20.78
CA ALA A 119 30.76 19.02 19.83
C ALA A 119 30.77 17.54 19.39
N GLN A 120 30.49 16.61 20.30
CA GLN A 120 30.27 15.21 19.99
C GLN A 120 28.90 15.09 19.30
N LYS A 121 28.86 14.33 18.20
CA LYS A 121 27.63 13.96 17.53
C LYS A 121 26.95 12.89 18.36
N GLU A 122 25.86 13.26 18.99
CA GLU A 122 25.06 12.34 19.80
C GLU A 122 23.92 11.78 18.96
N VAL A 123 23.64 10.49 19.12
CA VAL A 123 22.70 9.75 18.27
C VAL A 123 21.64 9.11 19.15
N LEU A 124 20.39 9.38 18.80
CA LEU A 124 19.23 8.66 19.30
C LEU A 124 18.68 7.84 18.13
N LYS A 125 18.77 6.51 18.22
CA LYS A 125 18.27 5.61 17.16
C LYS A 125 16.94 5.03 17.56
N HIS A 126 15.98 5.17 16.67
CA HIS A 126 14.65 4.62 16.82
C HIS A 126 14.49 3.41 15.89
N HIS A 127 14.17 2.26 16.46
CA HIS A 127 13.82 1.05 15.73
C HIS A 127 12.32 0.84 15.85
N ILE A 128 11.60 1.18 14.81
CA ILE A 128 10.14 1.17 14.81
C ILE A 128 9.64 -0.17 14.28
N VAL A 129 8.90 -0.91 15.11
CA VAL A 129 8.21 -2.14 14.72
C VAL A 129 6.71 -1.90 14.76
N GLN A 130 6.04 -2.02 13.63
CA GLN A 130 4.62 -1.75 13.53
C GLN A 130 3.84 -2.95 13.01
N LEU A 131 2.78 -3.33 13.72
CA LEU A 131 1.79 -4.31 13.30
C LEU A 131 0.46 -3.61 13.03
N GLN A 132 -0.11 -3.84 11.86
CA GLN A 132 -1.35 -3.22 11.40
C GLN A 132 -2.29 -4.24 10.79
N LEU A 133 -3.59 -4.00 10.92
CA LEU A 133 -4.64 -4.67 10.16
C LEU A 133 -5.15 -3.71 9.09
N THR A 134 -5.15 -4.13 7.83
CA THR A 134 -5.64 -3.34 6.70
C THR A 134 -6.92 -3.97 6.15
N ILE A 135 -7.94 -3.15 5.95
CA ILE A 135 -9.23 -3.52 5.34
C ILE A 135 -9.35 -2.73 4.04
N PRO A 136 -9.07 -3.33 2.88
CA PRO A 136 -9.22 -2.66 1.59
C PRO A 136 -10.68 -2.60 1.14
N ALA A 137 -11.04 -1.54 0.40
CA ALA A 137 -12.28 -1.42 -0.34
C ALA A 137 -11.92 -0.88 -1.74
N ARG A 138 -11.43 -1.76 -2.62
CA ARG A 138 -10.84 -1.40 -3.91
C ARG A 138 -11.73 -1.84 -5.05
N VAL A 139 -11.89 -0.98 -6.03
CA VAL A 139 -12.55 -1.30 -7.30
C VAL A 139 -11.48 -1.69 -8.31
N TYR A 140 -11.70 -2.81 -8.97
CA TYR A 140 -10.84 -3.34 -10.02
C TYR A 140 -11.55 -3.25 -11.36
N TYR A 141 -10.80 -2.89 -12.40
CA TYR A 141 -11.20 -3.01 -13.78
C TYR A 141 -10.25 -3.98 -14.48
N LYS A 142 -10.79 -5.06 -15.09
CA LYS A 142 -10.02 -6.16 -15.66
C LYS A 142 -10.16 -6.15 -17.18
N VAL A 143 -9.03 -6.25 -17.89
CA VAL A 143 -8.98 -6.36 -19.35
C VAL A 143 -8.40 -7.71 -19.70
N THR A 144 -9.15 -8.56 -20.41
CA THR A 144 -8.65 -9.85 -20.88
C THR A 144 -7.75 -9.62 -22.07
N LEU A 145 -6.46 -10.01 -21.94
CA LEU A 145 -5.47 -9.94 -23.01
C LEU A 145 -5.47 -11.23 -23.83
N TRP A 146 -5.48 -12.37 -23.15
CA TRP A 146 -5.45 -13.67 -23.80
C TRP A 146 -6.07 -14.72 -22.87
N LYS A 147 -6.96 -15.57 -23.37
CA LYS A 147 -7.62 -16.67 -22.63
C LYS A 147 -7.76 -16.43 -21.11
N GLU A 148 -6.75 -16.80 -20.35
CA GLU A 148 -6.70 -16.74 -18.90
C GLU A 148 -5.88 -15.56 -18.36
N LEU A 149 -5.14 -14.85 -19.23
CA LEU A 149 -4.31 -13.70 -18.86
C LEU A 149 -5.14 -12.41 -18.89
N ARG A 150 -5.23 -11.73 -17.77
CA ARG A 150 -5.90 -10.46 -17.60
C ARG A 150 -4.96 -9.41 -17.06
N LEU A 151 -4.99 -8.24 -17.63
CA LEU A 151 -4.45 -7.02 -17.04
C LEU A 151 -5.53 -6.37 -16.19
N PHE A 152 -5.17 -5.79 -15.08
CA PHE A 152 -6.14 -5.04 -14.27
C PHE A 152 -5.53 -3.78 -13.69
N PHE A 153 -6.41 -2.84 -13.40
CA PHE A 153 -6.12 -1.64 -12.63
C PHE A 153 -7.05 -1.62 -11.42
N PHE A 154 -6.60 -1.03 -10.33
CA PHE A 154 -7.43 -0.85 -9.15
C PHE A 154 -7.25 0.53 -8.55
N ALA A 155 -8.31 1.00 -7.91
CA ALA A 155 -8.28 2.19 -7.05
C ALA A 155 -9.32 2.04 -5.94
N GLY A 156 -9.09 2.69 -4.82
CA GLY A 156 -10.07 2.75 -3.75
C GLY A 156 -9.49 3.03 -2.38
N PRO A 157 -10.38 3.31 -1.42
CA PRO A 157 -9.98 3.54 -0.05
C PRO A 157 -9.58 2.24 0.66
N GLN A 158 -8.78 2.40 1.70
CA GLN A 158 -8.50 1.35 2.67
C GLN A 158 -8.41 1.94 4.07
N LEU A 159 -8.85 1.15 5.04
CA LEU A 159 -8.74 1.45 6.45
C LEU A 159 -7.59 0.64 7.04
N GLN A 160 -6.65 1.30 7.69
CA GLN A 160 -5.61 0.63 8.49
C GLN A 160 -5.90 0.86 9.97
N LEU A 161 -5.80 -0.20 10.74
CA LEU A 161 -5.92 -0.20 12.20
C LEU A 161 -4.59 -0.65 12.81
N GLY A 162 -3.90 0.25 13.46
CA GLY A 162 -2.66 -0.03 14.18
C GLY A 162 -2.93 -0.88 15.41
N LEU A 163 -2.33 -2.06 15.47
CA LEU A 163 -2.40 -2.95 16.62
C LEU A 163 -1.31 -2.60 17.63
N THR A 164 -0.07 -2.47 17.18
CA THR A 164 1.09 -2.03 17.96
C THR A 164 2.02 -1.21 17.07
N ASN A 165 2.69 -0.23 17.65
CA ASN A 165 3.75 0.55 17.03
C ASN A 165 4.83 0.78 18.07
N TYR A 166 5.72 -0.20 18.19
CA TYR A 166 6.72 -0.24 19.25
C TYR A 166 8.00 0.45 18.77
N ASP A 167 8.43 1.44 19.53
CA ASP A 167 9.67 2.17 19.31
C ASP A 167 10.72 1.64 20.30
N ILE A 168 11.77 1.03 19.76
CA ILE A 168 12.92 0.56 20.51
C ILE A 168 14.01 1.61 20.35
N ILE A 169 14.38 2.27 21.45
CA ILE A 169 15.29 3.39 21.45
C ILE A 169 16.68 2.93 21.91
N ASP A 170 17.65 3.05 21.00
CA ASP A 170 19.07 2.92 21.36
C ASP A 170 19.61 4.32 21.62
N ASN A 171 19.68 4.67 22.91
CA ASN A 171 20.12 5.98 23.36
C ASN A 171 21.64 5.99 23.55
N GLN A 172 22.34 6.63 22.63
CA GLN A 172 23.80 6.84 22.65
C GLN A 172 24.14 8.32 22.97
N THR A 173 23.23 9.02 23.68
CA THR A 173 23.44 10.42 24.06
C THR A 173 24.08 10.52 25.44
N SER A 174 24.74 11.67 25.71
CA SER A 174 25.26 11.99 27.04
C SER A 174 24.12 12.21 28.05
N ALA A 175 24.47 12.12 29.35
CA ALA A 175 23.50 12.34 30.43
C ALA A 175 22.84 13.73 30.34
N ASP A 176 23.59 14.75 29.95
CA ASP A 176 23.09 16.13 29.83
C ASP A 176 22.07 16.27 28.69
N VAL A 177 22.33 15.62 27.56
CA VAL A 177 21.40 15.61 26.41
C VAL A 177 20.18 14.77 26.74
N THR A 178 20.33 13.62 27.38
CA THR A 178 19.21 12.80 27.85
C THR A 178 18.31 13.60 28.79
N ALA A 179 18.86 14.28 29.79
CA ALA A 179 18.09 15.12 30.69
C ALA A 179 17.34 16.27 29.97
N TRP A 180 17.98 16.87 28.97
CA TRP A 180 17.34 17.90 28.17
C TRP A 180 16.19 17.35 27.34
N LEU A 181 16.35 16.16 26.71
CA LEU A 181 15.30 15.48 25.95
C LEU A 181 14.08 15.19 26.82
N GLU A 182 14.30 14.64 28.03
CA GLU A 182 13.24 14.33 28.99
C GLU A 182 12.51 15.60 29.49
N GLN A 183 13.25 16.68 29.75
CA GLN A 183 12.64 17.98 30.11
C GLN A 183 11.74 18.54 29.00
N ASN A 184 12.02 18.21 27.73
CA ASN A 184 11.20 18.60 26.59
C ASN A 184 10.15 17.54 26.20
N ASN A 185 9.86 16.58 27.09
CA ASN A 185 8.92 15.47 26.88
C ASN A 185 9.24 14.60 25.65
N ILE A 186 10.51 14.46 25.29
CA ILE A 186 10.99 13.53 24.27
C ILE A 186 11.33 12.23 24.99
N LEU A 187 10.66 11.15 24.60
CA LEU A 187 10.86 9.86 25.23
C LEU A 187 12.21 9.27 24.80
N THR A 188 13.00 8.84 25.78
CA THR A 188 14.34 8.25 25.59
C THR A 188 14.37 6.76 25.91
N THR A 189 13.21 6.17 26.21
CA THR A 189 13.04 4.77 26.58
C THR A 189 12.05 4.07 25.65
N ASN A 190 12.20 2.75 25.56
CA ASN A 190 11.33 1.93 24.72
C ASN A 190 9.86 2.07 25.11
N HIS A 191 9.00 2.30 24.13
CA HIS A 191 7.57 2.49 24.35
C HIS A 191 6.71 2.14 23.13
N ASP A 192 5.40 1.97 23.33
CA ASP A 192 4.42 1.85 22.25
C ASP A 192 3.81 3.23 21.96
N ARG A 193 4.05 3.76 20.76
CA ARG A 193 3.62 5.09 20.30
C ARG A 193 2.10 5.26 20.33
N TYR A 194 1.33 4.16 20.27
CA TYR A 194 -0.12 4.20 20.43
C TYR A 194 -0.55 4.31 21.89
N VAL A 195 0.18 3.69 22.81
CA VAL A 195 -0.10 3.76 24.26
C VAL A 195 0.23 5.15 24.78
N GLU A 196 1.37 5.71 24.37
CA GLU A 196 1.81 7.06 24.74
C GLU A 196 1.02 8.17 24.00
N LYS A 197 0.08 7.79 23.15
CA LYS A 197 -0.79 8.71 22.42
C LYS A 197 -0.04 9.68 21.48
N GLU A 198 1.11 9.31 20.99
CA GLU A 198 1.85 10.09 20.00
C GLU A 198 1.14 10.11 18.66
N ILE A 199 0.62 8.94 18.25
CA ILE A 199 -0.04 8.77 16.97
C ILE A 199 -1.42 8.11 17.09
N TYR A 200 -2.27 8.34 16.10
CA TYR A 200 -3.56 7.69 16.00
C TYR A 200 -3.42 6.25 15.46
N ARG A 201 -4.23 5.33 16.00
CA ARG A 201 -4.30 3.93 15.53
C ARG A 201 -4.96 3.78 14.17
N THR A 202 -5.76 4.75 13.77
CA THR A 202 -6.57 4.69 12.55
C THR A 202 -5.92 5.50 11.45
N ASN A 203 -5.63 4.86 10.32
CA ASN A 203 -5.13 5.49 9.12
C ASN A 203 -6.08 5.20 7.95
N ILE A 204 -6.58 6.25 7.32
CA ILE A 204 -7.38 6.17 6.11
C ILE A 204 -6.47 6.47 4.94
N GLN A 205 -6.41 5.56 3.99
CA GLN A 205 -5.57 5.70 2.80
C GLN A 205 -6.41 5.54 1.54
N PHE A 206 -5.93 6.09 0.45
CA PHE A 206 -6.43 5.85 -0.89
C PHE A 206 -5.33 5.18 -1.71
N GLY A 207 -5.63 3.99 -2.23
CA GLY A 207 -4.68 3.22 -3.02
C GLY A 207 -5.04 3.21 -4.48
N LEU A 208 -4.01 3.19 -5.32
CA LEU A 208 -4.15 2.94 -6.75
C LEU A 208 -3.01 2.05 -7.24
N GLY A 209 -3.27 1.28 -8.28
CA GLY A 209 -2.27 0.37 -8.83
C GLY A 209 -2.81 -0.49 -9.95
N GLY A 210 -2.06 -1.53 -10.26
CA GLY A 210 -2.42 -2.49 -11.29
C GLY A 210 -1.61 -3.76 -11.19
N GLY A 211 -1.86 -4.67 -12.11
CA GLY A 211 -1.18 -5.94 -12.13
C GLY A 211 -1.70 -6.88 -13.21
N ILE A 212 -1.29 -8.11 -13.09
CA ILE A 212 -1.67 -9.20 -13.97
C ILE A 212 -2.34 -10.31 -13.18
N GLU A 213 -3.35 -10.90 -13.77
CA GLU A 213 -4.05 -12.08 -13.25
C GLU A 213 -3.97 -13.18 -14.31
N TRP A 214 -3.47 -14.34 -13.93
CA TRP A 214 -3.40 -15.52 -14.78
C TRP A 214 -3.99 -16.72 -14.05
N ASP A 215 -5.11 -17.21 -14.56
CA ASP A 215 -5.91 -18.28 -13.96
C ASP A 215 -6.24 -17.96 -12.47
N ARG A 216 -5.59 -18.63 -11.55
CA ARG A 216 -5.77 -18.45 -10.10
C ARG A 216 -4.78 -17.49 -9.47
N TYR A 217 -3.73 -17.12 -10.18
CA TYR A 217 -2.63 -16.29 -9.67
C TYR A 217 -2.83 -14.83 -10.02
N ARG A 218 -2.50 -13.96 -9.08
CA ARG A 218 -2.49 -12.51 -9.30
C ARG A 218 -1.22 -11.90 -8.72
N LEU A 219 -0.54 -11.13 -9.53
CA LEU A 219 0.56 -10.25 -9.09
C LEU A 219 0.10 -8.80 -9.26
N GLN A 220 0.18 -8.03 -8.19
CA GLN A 220 -0.21 -6.64 -8.20
C GLN A 220 0.84 -5.74 -7.55
N SER A 221 0.92 -4.51 -8.04
CA SER A 221 1.72 -3.44 -7.45
C SER A 221 0.88 -2.18 -7.37
N GLY A 222 1.09 -1.39 -6.34
CA GLY A 222 0.34 -0.16 -6.14
C GLY A 222 0.98 0.76 -5.12
N TYR A 223 0.39 1.94 -5.01
CA TYR A 223 0.79 2.97 -4.09
C TYR A 223 -0.41 3.43 -3.26
N ASP A 224 -0.22 3.50 -1.95
CA ASP A 224 -1.23 3.90 -0.98
C ASP A 224 -0.87 5.28 -0.40
N PHE A 225 -1.81 6.22 -0.44
CA PHE A 225 -1.67 7.60 0.02
C PHE A 225 -2.43 7.79 1.34
N GLY A 226 -1.74 8.13 2.42
CA GLY A 226 -2.37 8.48 3.69
C GLY A 226 -3.12 9.82 3.60
N LEU A 227 -4.41 9.80 3.94
CA LEU A 227 -5.29 10.95 3.82
C LEU A 227 -5.42 11.74 5.12
N ASN A 228 -5.30 11.08 6.26
CA ASN A 228 -5.45 11.73 7.56
C ASN A 228 -4.09 12.00 8.21
N ASN A 229 -4.08 12.98 9.11
CA ASN A 229 -2.94 13.23 9.98
C ASN A 229 -2.90 12.16 11.07
N LEU A 230 -1.76 11.45 11.17
CA LEU A 230 -1.55 10.42 12.18
C LEU A 230 -1.01 10.99 13.49
N MET A 231 -0.39 12.17 13.49
CA MET A 231 0.15 12.77 14.69
C MET A 231 -0.95 13.23 15.63
N ARG A 232 -0.94 12.72 16.85
CA ARG A 232 -1.92 13.07 17.89
C ARG A 232 -1.39 14.14 18.84
N THR A 233 -0.13 14.00 19.23
CA THR A 233 0.54 14.95 20.14
C THR A 233 1.75 15.54 19.41
N PRO A 234 1.61 16.68 18.74
CA PRO A 234 2.72 17.29 18.02
C PRO A 234 3.71 17.90 19.01
N VAL A 235 5.00 17.59 18.83
CA VAL A 235 6.10 18.21 19.62
C VAL A 235 6.22 19.69 19.26
N VAL A 236 6.01 20.02 17.99
CA VAL A 236 5.97 21.40 17.48
C VAL A 236 4.56 21.71 16.97
N ALA A 237 4.04 22.88 17.29
CA ALA A 237 2.70 23.28 16.86
C ALA A 237 2.49 23.14 15.35
N LYS A 238 1.38 22.50 14.95
CA LYS A 238 0.97 22.25 13.57
C LYS A 238 1.74 21.14 12.79
N GLN A 239 2.59 20.36 13.44
CA GLN A 239 3.18 19.19 12.77
C GLN A 239 2.09 18.22 12.31
N LYS A 240 2.27 17.67 11.10
CA LYS A 240 1.40 16.64 10.53
C LYS A 240 2.26 15.47 10.10
N MET A 241 1.76 14.26 10.32
CA MET A 241 2.39 13.03 9.87
C MET A 241 1.44 12.26 8.96
N HIS A 242 1.94 11.88 7.81
CA HIS A 242 1.24 11.03 6.86
C HIS A 242 2.06 9.78 6.59
N GLN A 243 1.39 8.66 6.42
CA GLN A 243 2.02 7.41 6.02
C GLN A 243 1.62 7.09 4.58
N TRP A 244 2.61 7.04 3.70
CA TRP A 244 2.46 6.68 2.30
C TRP A 244 3.29 5.45 2.01
N GLY A 245 2.98 4.74 0.93
CA GLY A 245 3.85 3.65 0.59
C GLY A 245 3.44 2.87 -0.64
N TRP A 246 4.35 2.06 -1.09
CA TRP A 246 4.12 1.15 -2.20
C TRP A 246 4.08 -0.30 -1.72
N MET A 247 3.40 -1.12 -2.50
CA MET A 247 3.27 -2.54 -2.24
C MET A 247 3.45 -3.36 -3.50
N VAL A 248 3.94 -4.58 -3.31
CA VAL A 248 3.89 -5.66 -4.29
C VAL A 248 3.31 -6.87 -3.60
N THR A 249 2.19 -7.39 -4.10
CA THR A 249 1.54 -8.57 -3.51
C THR A 249 1.27 -9.63 -4.55
N PHE A 250 1.41 -10.85 -4.12
CA PHE A 250 1.01 -12.04 -4.85
C PHE A 250 -0.21 -12.64 -4.19
N SER A 251 -1.20 -13.05 -4.96
CA SER A 251 -2.39 -13.71 -4.42
C SER A 251 -2.79 -14.94 -5.22
N TYR A 252 -3.39 -15.88 -4.49
CA TYR A 252 -3.90 -17.15 -5.03
C TYR A 252 -5.40 -17.24 -4.77
N LYS A 253 -6.15 -17.56 -5.82
CA LYS A 253 -7.60 -17.79 -5.75
C LYS A 253 -7.89 -19.23 -5.28
N LEU A 254 -8.69 -19.35 -4.26
CA LEU A 254 -9.13 -20.61 -3.66
C LEU A 254 -10.16 -21.36 -4.49
#